data_43504f6813b424abb1875d108f30932a
#
_entry.id   43504f6813b424abb1875d108f30932a
#
_cell.length_a   1.000
_cell.length_b   1.000
_cell.length_c   1.000
_cell.angle_alpha   90.00
_cell.angle_beta   90.00
_cell.angle_gamma   90.00
#
_symmetry.space_group_name_H-M   'P 1'
#
loop_
_entity.id
_entity.type
_entity.pdbx_description
1 polymer ?
#
loop_
_entity_poly.entity_id
_entity_poly.type
_entity_poly.pdbx_seq_one_letter_code
_entity_poly.pdbx_strand_id
1 'polypeptide(L)'
;MNWLYIIVAVVLAILLFSGGGESIARGAGASQDANYSDFKTYVNKGYAERVVVNKSENTLRMYVKPKFIRNVFNLPAQQVGKNPYVTVQFGSVDELEKFLDKAQQSHKLSGFSYDNAKGTDVWSLLLNLAPLLFFVFLFWMFNRNMGSAGGGGGVFNVGKSKARLYEKGNDLGITFKDVAGQEGAKQEVQEIVEFLKNPHKFTDLGGKIPKGALLIGPPGTGKTLLAKAVAGEAGVPFFSMSGSDFVEMFVGVGASRVRDVFAQAKQKSPCIIFIDEIDAIGRARSKNPAMGGNDERENTLNALLTEMDGFGTNSGVIVLAATNRADMLDKALLRPGRFDRQIHVDLPDLAERKAIFNVHLRPLKIDQSLDIDFLARQTPGFSGADIANVCNEAALIAARHSKQYVSKQDFLDAVDRIIGGLEKKTKVMTSDEKRAIAIHEAGHATIGWFCEHADPLVKVTIVPRGPAPG
;
A
#
# COMPACT_ATOMS: atom_id res chain seq x y z
N MET A 1 -13.42 2.61 -9.91
CA MET A 1 -14.38 3.43 -9.11
C MET A 1 -15.55 2.53 -8.80
N ASN A 2 -15.73 2.14 -7.55
CA ASN A 2 -16.58 1.00 -7.19
C ASN A 2 -18.06 1.37 -7.31
N TRP A 3 -18.77 0.68 -8.18
CA TRP A 3 -20.22 0.74 -8.37
C TRP A 3 -21.03 0.71 -7.06
N LEU A 4 -20.45 0.11 -6.02
CA LEU A 4 -20.99 0.08 -4.65
C LEU A 4 -21.21 1.51 -4.06
N TYR A 5 -20.30 2.45 -4.31
CA TYR A 5 -20.45 3.83 -3.82
C TYR A 5 -21.62 4.57 -4.50
N ILE A 6 -21.87 4.24 -5.77
CA ILE A 6 -23.01 4.82 -6.51
C ILE A 6 -24.32 4.28 -5.93
N ILE A 7 -24.39 2.99 -5.63
CA ILE A 7 -25.59 2.40 -4.99
C ILE A 7 -25.82 2.97 -3.60
N VAL A 8 -24.78 3.10 -2.78
CA VAL A 8 -24.88 3.70 -1.44
C VAL A 8 -25.29 5.17 -1.52
N ALA A 9 -24.76 5.95 -2.46
CA ALA A 9 -25.16 7.34 -2.67
C ALA A 9 -26.61 7.47 -3.13
N VAL A 10 -27.07 6.60 -4.02
CA VAL A 10 -28.47 6.57 -4.51
C VAL A 10 -29.43 6.17 -3.37
N VAL A 11 -29.07 5.17 -2.56
CA VAL A 11 -29.90 4.76 -1.39
C VAL A 11 -29.91 5.87 -0.33
N LEU A 12 -28.80 6.54 -0.07
CA LEU A 12 -28.73 7.68 0.86
C LEU A 12 -29.53 8.88 0.33
N ALA A 13 -29.49 9.16 -0.95
CA ALA A 13 -30.31 10.19 -1.58
C ALA A 13 -31.81 9.85 -1.47
N ILE A 14 -32.20 8.60 -1.75
CA ILE A 14 -33.59 8.14 -1.60
C ILE A 14 -34.05 8.27 -0.12
N LEU A 15 -33.20 7.92 0.85
CA LEU A 15 -33.51 8.05 2.29
C LEU A 15 -33.60 9.51 2.73
N LEU A 16 -32.74 10.39 2.24
CA LEU A 16 -32.79 11.84 2.53
C LEU A 16 -34.01 12.50 1.90
N PHE A 17 -34.41 12.08 0.70
CA PHE A 17 -35.60 12.59 0.04
C PHE A 17 -36.90 11.94 0.55
N SER A 18 -36.89 10.72 1.10
CA SER A 18 -38.07 10.05 1.65
C SER A 18 -38.33 10.42 3.11
N GLY A 19 -37.32 10.81 3.89
CA GLY A 19 -37.47 11.23 5.30
C GLY A 19 -37.89 12.68 5.50
N GLY A 20 -37.96 13.51 4.46
CA GLY A 20 -38.39 14.91 4.50
C GLY A 20 -39.75 15.19 3.84
N GLY A 21 -40.50 14.14 3.51
CA GLY A 21 -41.67 14.22 2.63
C GLY A 21 -43.02 14.08 3.28
N GLU A 22 -43.19 14.48 4.51
CA GLU A 22 -44.55 14.68 5.05
C GLU A 22 -44.99 16.12 4.83
N SER A 23 -45.23 16.55 3.61
CA SER A 23 -46.13 17.68 3.33
C SER A 23 -46.15 18.19 1.88
N ILE A 24 -45.53 17.52 0.90
CA ILE A 24 -45.57 18.07 -0.45
C ILE A 24 -46.12 17.06 -1.47
N ALA A 25 -47.33 16.58 -1.31
CA ALA A 25 -48.12 16.08 -2.43
C ALA A 25 -49.45 15.47 -2.03
N ARG A 26 -50.34 16.27 -1.52
CA ARG A 26 -51.79 16.07 -1.69
C ARG A 26 -52.40 17.39 -1.34
N GLY A 27 -53.26 17.97 -2.21
CA GLY A 27 -53.95 19.23 -2.02
C GLY A 27 -54.73 19.25 -0.70
N ALA A 28 -54.01 19.31 0.40
CA ALA A 28 -54.55 19.51 1.74
C ALA A 28 -55.00 20.96 1.79
N GLY A 29 -56.28 21.16 1.91
CA GLY A 29 -56.84 22.47 2.28
C GLY A 29 -56.20 22.91 3.57
N ALA A 30 -56.03 24.23 3.79
CA ALA A 30 -55.51 24.74 5.05
C ALA A 30 -56.27 24.13 6.24
N SER A 31 -55.51 23.59 7.18
CA SER A 31 -56.05 23.11 8.47
C SER A 31 -55.71 24.14 9.54
N GLN A 32 -56.65 24.41 10.41
CA GLN A 32 -56.49 25.27 11.58
C GLN A 32 -57.00 24.51 12.81
N ASP A 33 -56.26 24.59 13.89
CA ASP A 33 -56.73 24.06 15.17
C ASP A 33 -57.64 25.06 15.84
N ALA A 34 -58.78 24.64 16.38
CA ALA A 34 -59.71 25.51 17.12
C ALA A 34 -60.21 24.83 18.40
N ASN A 35 -60.64 25.62 19.32
CA ASN A 35 -61.23 25.14 20.58
C ASN A 35 -62.64 24.60 20.36
N TYR A 36 -63.09 23.71 21.24
CA TYR A 36 -64.45 23.11 21.17
C TYR A 36 -65.58 24.20 21.28
N SER A 37 -65.35 25.33 21.97
CA SER A 37 -66.23 26.45 22.02
C SER A 37 -66.43 27.18 20.71
N ASP A 38 -65.31 27.37 19.98
CA ASP A 38 -65.29 28.02 18.67
C ASP A 38 -66.01 27.15 17.63
N PHE A 39 -65.78 25.80 17.70
CA PHE A 39 -66.49 24.84 16.89
C PHE A 39 -68.01 24.94 17.06
N LYS A 40 -68.54 24.95 18.32
CA LYS A 40 -69.96 25.16 18.60
C LYS A 40 -70.49 26.46 17.99
N THR A 41 -69.70 27.49 18.08
CA THR A 41 -70.07 28.81 17.54
C THR A 41 -70.11 28.77 16.00
N TYR A 42 -69.15 28.12 15.35
CA TYR A 42 -69.12 28.00 13.88
C TYR A 42 -70.28 27.14 13.37
N VAL A 43 -70.58 26.03 14.03
CA VAL A 43 -71.78 25.19 13.71
C VAL A 43 -73.07 25.98 13.89
N ASN A 44 -73.24 26.70 15.02
CA ASN A 44 -74.43 27.49 15.29
C ASN A 44 -74.67 28.61 14.29
N LYS A 45 -73.57 29.23 13.76
CA LYS A 45 -73.61 30.23 12.68
C LYS A 45 -73.84 29.66 11.29
N GLY A 46 -73.91 28.32 11.18
CA GLY A 46 -74.08 27.62 9.88
C GLY A 46 -72.88 27.60 8.95
N TYR A 47 -71.64 27.81 9.47
CA TYR A 47 -70.43 27.82 8.71
C TYR A 47 -69.95 26.42 8.35
N ALA A 48 -70.35 25.40 9.14
CA ALA A 48 -69.98 24.02 8.90
C ALA A 48 -70.72 23.43 7.68
N GLU A 49 -70.03 22.70 6.84
CA GLU A 49 -70.58 21.92 5.75
C GLU A 49 -70.84 20.48 6.20
N ARG A 50 -69.79 19.84 6.68
CA ARG A 50 -69.81 18.46 7.23
C ARG A 50 -68.81 18.33 8.37
N VAL A 51 -69.03 17.35 9.25
CA VAL A 51 -68.14 17.02 10.36
C VAL A 51 -67.75 15.55 10.26
N VAL A 52 -66.46 15.27 10.39
CA VAL A 52 -65.93 13.90 10.44
C VAL A 52 -65.33 13.69 11.82
N VAL A 53 -65.82 12.73 12.57
CA VAL A 53 -65.42 12.46 13.95
C VAL A 53 -64.50 11.23 13.98
N ASN A 54 -63.30 11.39 14.55
CA ASN A 54 -62.41 10.29 14.85
C ASN A 54 -62.56 9.92 16.35
N LYS A 55 -63.20 8.79 16.61
CA LYS A 55 -63.40 8.32 17.99
C LYS A 55 -62.10 7.85 18.66
N SER A 56 -61.16 7.35 17.89
CA SER A 56 -59.90 6.79 18.44
C SER A 56 -58.97 7.88 18.97
N GLU A 57 -58.97 9.06 18.38
CA GLU A 57 -58.11 10.18 18.74
C GLU A 57 -58.84 11.30 19.49
N ASN A 58 -60.11 11.16 19.73
CA ASN A 58 -61.00 12.19 20.30
C ASN A 58 -60.89 13.53 19.55
N THR A 59 -60.76 13.47 18.23
CA THR A 59 -60.66 14.63 17.35
C THR A 59 -61.80 14.63 16.34
N LEU A 60 -62.18 15.83 15.91
CA LEU A 60 -63.10 15.99 14.80
C LEU A 60 -62.55 16.99 13.78
N ARG A 61 -62.93 16.78 12.53
CA ARG A 61 -62.61 17.67 11.40
C ARG A 61 -63.92 18.29 10.91
N MET A 62 -64.03 19.62 11.06
CA MET A 62 -65.14 20.38 10.55
C MET A 62 -64.78 21.00 9.21
N TYR A 63 -65.43 20.60 8.14
CA TYR A 63 -65.26 21.20 6.82
C TYR A 63 -66.10 22.46 6.72
N VAL A 64 -65.51 23.56 6.19
CA VAL A 64 -66.13 24.88 6.15
C VAL A 64 -66.75 25.15 4.79
N LYS A 65 -67.98 25.67 4.74
CA LYS A 65 -68.65 26.05 3.50
C LYS A 65 -67.83 27.12 2.77
N PRO A 66 -67.67 27.09 1.42
CA PRO A 66 -66.83 28.00 0.66
C PRO A 66 -67.14 29.47 0.90
N LYS A 67 -68.38 29.80 1.16
CA LYS A 67 -68.84 31.19 1.42
C LYS A 67 -68.31 31.78 2.72
N PHE A 68 -67.93 30.99 3.71
CA PHE A 68 -67.55 31.40 5.05
C PHE A 68 -66.06 31.15 5.39
N ILE A 69 -65.25 30.78 4.40
CA ILE A 69 -63.83 30.50 4.59
C ILE A 69 -63.10 31.71 5.22
N ARG A 70 -63.37 32.91 4.71
CA ARG A 70 -62.76 34.15 5.20
C ARG A 70 -63.10 34.43 6.66
N ASN A 71 -64.27 34.03 7.14
CA ASN A 71 -64.70 34.24 8.49
C ASN A 71 -64.10 33.26 9.51
N VAL A 72 -63.60 32.10 9.03
CA VAL A 72 -63.02 31.06 9.89
C VAL A 72 -61.49 31.13 9.85
N PHE A 73 -60.92 31.29 8.68
CA PHE A 73 -59.45 31.22 8.48
C PHE A 73 -58.77 32.59 8.43
N ASN A 74 -59.52 33.70 8.42
CA ASN A 74 -58.97 35.06 8.24
C ASN A 74 -58.09 35.27 7.00
N LEU A 75 -58.22 34.36 6.00
CA LEU A 75 -57.44 34.37 4.76
C LEU A 75 -58.38 34.40 3.55
N PRO A 76 -57.93 34.94 2.40
CA PRO A 76 -58.68 34.87 1.13
C PRO A 76 -58.93 33.41 0.71
N ALA A 77 -60.08 33.08 0.18
CA ALA A 77 -60.47 31.73 -0.22
C ALA A 77 -59.50 31.08 -1.26
N GLN A 78 -58.76 31.93 -2.05
CA GLN A 78 -57.77 31.46 -3.04
C GLN A 78 -56.49 30.90 -2.42
N GLN A 79 -56.19 31.23 -1.15
CA GLN A 79 -54.96 30.81 -0.44
C GLN A 79 -55.21 29.60 0.47
N VAL A 80 -56.45 29.19 0.67
CA VAL A 80 -56.80 28.17 1.68
C VAL A 80 -56.95 26.76 1.07
N GLY A 81 -56.83 26.62 -0.26
CA GLY A 81 -56.87 25.34 -0.98
C GLY A 81 -58.31 24.74 -1.10
N LYS A 82 -58.42 23.53 -1.68
CA LYS A 82 -59.68 22.83 -1.84
C LYS A 82 -60.02 22.07 -0.55
N ASN A 83 -61.26 22.22 -0.05
CA ASN A 83 -61.80 21.57 1.15
C ASN A 83 -61.05 21.92 2.46
N PRO A 84 -61.05 23.20 2.89
CA PRO A 84 -60.46 23.57 4.18
C PRO A 84 -61.23 23.02 5.34
N TYR A 85 -60.52 22.60 6.39
CA TYR A 85 -61.14 22.05 7.60
C TYR A 85 -60.48 22.59 8.86
N VAL A 86 -61.25 22.58 9.93
CA VAL A 86 -60.80 22.94 11.29
C VAL A 86 -60.77 21.66 12.11
N THR A 87 -59.62 21.42 12.78
CA THR A 87 -59.45 20.30 13.70
C THR A 87 -59.76 20.76 15.11
N VAL A 88 -60.57 19.95 15.81
CA VAL A 88 -60.99 20.26 17.17
C VAL A 88 -60.91 19.01 18.04
N GLN A 89 -60.40 19.14 19.24
CA GLN A 89 -60.47 18.08 20.25
C GLN A 89 -61.74 18.19 21.07
N PHE A 90 -62.34 17.05 21.36
CA PHE A 90 -63.54 16.98 22.18
C PHE A 90 -63.36 16.04 23.35
N GLY A 91 -64.09 16.28 24.47
CA GLY A 91 -63.96 15.50 25.70
C GLY A 91 -64.94 14.30 25.79
N SER A 92 -66.16 14.48 25.33
CA SER A 92 -67.21 13.42 25.45
C SER A 92 -67.90 13.19 24.09
N VAL A 93 -67.90 11.93 23.66
CA VAL A 93 -68.57 11.51 22.42
C VAL A 93 -70.08 11.71 22.50
N ASP A 94 -70.73 11.37 23.65
CA ASP A 94 -72.11 11.44 23.79
C ASP A 94 -72.65 12.87 23.76
N GLU A 95 -71.92 13.83 24.34
CA GLU A 95 -72.27 15.25 24.26
C GLU A 95 -72.10 15.79 22.84
N LEU A 96 -71.06 15.36 22.16
CA LEU A 96 -70.83 15.73 20.79
C LEU A 96 -71.92 15.20 19.85
N GLU A 97 -72.31 13.94 20.00
CA GLU A 97 -73.39 13.33 19.20
C GLU A 97 -74.68 14.08 19.38
N LYS A 98 -75.13 14.32 20.63
CA LYS A 98 -76.38 15.09 20.92
C LYS A 98 -76.32 16.49 20.31
N PHE A 99 -75.20 17.12 20.31
CA PHE A 99 -74.99 18.46 19.70
C PHE A 99 -75.03 18.40 18.15
N LEU A 100 -74.42 17.41 17.53
CA LEU A 100 -74.40 17.23 16.09
C LEU A 100 -75.76 16.86 15.54
N ASP A 101 -76.55 15.98 16.26
CA ASP A 101 -77.91 15.61 15.91
C ASP A 101 -78.85 16.82 15.96
N LYS A 102 -78.74 17.64 17.00
CA LYS A 102 -79.47 18.89 17.10
C LYS A 102 -79.17 19.92 16.06
N ALA A 103 -77.84 20.02 15.68
CA ALA A 103 -77.44 20.89 14.64
C ALA A 103 -77.83 20.44 13.21
N GLN A 104 -77.96 19.13 13.01
CA GLN A 104 -78.47 18.54 11.76
C GLN A 104 -79.97 18.72 11.64
N GLN A 105 -80.74 18.49 12.71
CA GLN A 105 -82.19 18.74 12.75
C GLN A 105 -82.55 20.21 12.49
N SER A 106 -81.72 21.12 12.95
CA SER A 106 -81.87 22.57 12.70
C SER A 106 -81.33 23.05 11.35
N HIS A 107 -80.98 22.18 10.42
CA HIS A 107 -80.40 22.47 9.08
C HIS A 107 -79.12 23.32 9.10
N LYS A 108 -78.41 23.38 10.24
CA LYS A 108 -77.15 24.14 10.38
C LYS A 108 -75.90 23.36 9.91
N LEU A 109 -76.03 22.02 9.83
CA LEU A 109 -75.01 21.08 9.38
C LEU A 109 -75.66 20.16 8.34
N SER A 110 -74.89 19.90 7.23
CA SER A 110 -75.39 19.02 6.17
C SER A 110 -75.28 17.52 6.51
N GLY A 111 -74.38 17.17 7.45
CA GLY A 111 -74.27 15.79 7.97
C GLY A 111 -72.94 15.59 8.70
N PHE A 112 -72.87 14.51 9.45
CA PHE A 112 -71.65 14.06 10.12
C PHE A 112 -71.41 12.58 9.85
N SER A 113 -70.16 12.17 9.93
CA SER A 113 -69.71 10.78 9.75
C SER A 113 -68.60 10.43 10.73
N TYR A 114 -68.45 9.14 11.03
CA TYR A 114 -67.37 8.62 11.84
C TYR A 114 -66.29 8.05 10.94
N ASP A 115 -65.05 8.41 11.23
CA ASP A 115 -63.87 7.81 10.62
C ASP A 115 -63.42 6.63 11.48
N ASN A 116 -63.63 5.42 10.99
CA ASN A 116 -63.11 4.24 11.64
C ASN A 116 -61.61 4.15 11.27
N ALA A 117 -60.73 4.50 12.20
CA ALA A 117 -59.29 4.30 12.05
C ALA A 117 -59.05 2.83 11.67
N LYS A 118 -58.63 2.60 10.45
CA LYS A 118 -58.11 1.30 10.03
C LYS A 118 -56.89 0.99 10.93
N GLY A 119 -56.94 -0.18 11.61
CA GLY A 119 -55.83 -0.65 12.42
C GLY A 119 -54.49 -0.55 11.70
N THR A 120 -53.42 -0.38 12.44
CA THR A 120 -52.03 -0.27 11.95
C THR A 120 -51.77 -1.28 10.84
N ASP A 121 -51.61 -0.78 9.65
CA ASP A 121 -51.44 -1.61 8.45
C ASP A 121 -50.10 -2.34 8.61
N VAL A 122 -50.14 -3.67 8.78
CA VAL A 122 -48.93 -4.51 8.96
C VAL A 122 -47.92 -4.29 7.81
N TRP A 123 -48.44 -3.91 6.64
CA TRP A 123 -47.65 -3.54 5.49
C TRP A 123 -46.87 -2.24 5.68
N SER A 124 -47.39 -1.24 6.37
CA SER A 124 -46.68 0.00 6.67
C SER A 124 -45.54 -0.23 7.66
N LEU A 125 -45.73 -1.14 8.62
CA LEU A 125 -44.71 -1.53 9.59
C LEU A 125 -43.61 -2.34 8.90
N LEU A 126 -43.91 -3.24 7.97
CA LEU A 126 -42.97 -3.98 7.15
C LEU A 126 -42.18 -3.05 6.21
N LEU A 127 -42.83 -2.07 5.59
CA LEU A 127 -42.14 -1.09 4.72
C LEU A 127 -41.18 -0.20 5.52
N ASN A 128 -41.52 0.17 6.75
CA ASN A 128 -40.64 0.94 7.63
C ASN A 128 -39.44 0.11 8.16
N LEU A 129 -39.62 -1.21 8.33
CA LEU A 129 -38.56 -2.14 8.72
C LEU A 129 -37.70 -2.65 7.53
N ALA A 130 -38.20 -2.53 6.30
CA ALA A 130 -37.52 -3.01 5.10
C ALA A 130 -36.08 -2.46 4.94
N PRO A 131 -35.78 -1.17 5.16
CA PRO A 131 -34.41 -0.65 5.09
C PRO A 131 -33.49 -1.31 6.12
N LEU A 132 -33.97 -1.51 7.34
CA LEU A 132 -33.21 -2.13 8.42
C LEU A 132 -32.91 -3.60 8.10
N LEU A 133 -33.90 -4.35 7.63
CA LEU A 133 -33.73 -5.74 7.18
C LEU A 133 -32.81 -5.85 5.99
N PHE A 134 -32.83 -4.87 5.06
CA PHE A 134 -31.92 -4.79 3.95
C PHE A 134 -30.47 -4.55 4.40
N PHE A 135 -30.24 -3.67 5.37
CA PHE A 135 -28.91 -3.46 5.96
C PHE A 135 -28.39 -4.70 6.71
N VAL A 136 -29.25 -5.38 7.46
CA VAL A 136 -28.90 -6.65 8.12
C VAL A 136 -28.58 -7.74 7.09
N PHE A 137 -29.35 -7.82 6.00
CA PHE A 137 -29.08 -8.73 4.88
C PHE A 137 -27.75 -8.41 4.17
N LEU A 138 -27.47 -7.12 3.91
CA LEU A 138 -26.19 -6.69 3.34
C LEU A 138 -25.04 -7.02 4.27
N PHE A 139 -25.18 -6.76 5.57
CA PHE A 139 -24.17 -7.08 6.57
C PHE A 139 -23.93 -8.60 6.66
N TRP A 140 -24.99 -9.40 6.63
CA TRP A 140 -24.91 -10.86 6.60
C TRP A 140 -24.26 -11.37 5.29
N MET A 141 -24.64 -10.82 4.14
CA MET A 141 -24.06 -11.15 2.84
C MET A 141 -22.58 -10.76 2.78
N PHE A 142 -22.19 -9.63 3.32
CA PHE A 142 -20.80 -9.19 3.44
C PHE A 142 -19.99 -10.12 4.33
N ASN A 143 -20.51 -10.47 5.51
CA ASN A 143 -19.86 -11.42 6.42
C ASN A 143 -19.77 -12.85 5.84
N ARG A 144 -20.78 -13.31 5.12
CA ARG A 144 -20.77 -14.63 4.48
C ARG A 144 -19.73 -14.72 3.36
N ASN A 145 -19.55 -13.67 2.57
CA ASN A 145 -18.52 -13.62 1.53
C ASN A 145 -17.10 -13.41 2.09
N MET A 146 -16.93 -12.84 3.26
CA MET A 146 -15.62 -12.72 3.94
C MET A 146 -15.16 -14.02 4.58
N GLY A 147 -16.04 -14.96 4.85
CA GLY A 147 -15.71 -16.26 5.47
C GLY A 147 -15.28 -17.34 4.49
N SER A 148 -15.47 -17.17 3.16
CA SER A 148 -15.22 -18.22 2.15
C SER A 148 -14.09 -17.94 1.17
N ALA A 149 -13.48 -16.73 1.18
CA ALA A 149 -12.27 -16.45 0.42
C ALA A 149 -11.10 -16.40 1.40
N GLY A 150 -10.38 -17.51 1.53
CA GLY A 150 -9.11 -17.58 2.26
C GLY A 150 -8.05 -16.63 1.65
N GLY A 151 -8.13 -15.35 2.02
CA GLY A 151 -7.23 -14.30 1.61
C GLY A 151 -7.63 -13.00 2.30
N GLY A 152 -7.20 -12.84 3.56
CA GLY A 152 -7.50 -11.67 4.39
C GLY A 152 -6.92 -10.36 3.85
N GLY A 153 -7.59 -9.76 2.88
CA GLY A 153 -7.30 -8.42 2.33
C GLY A 153 -8.29 -7.36 2.85
N GLY A 154 -8.49 -7.27 4.16
CA GLY A 154 -9.29 -6.20 4.77
C GLY A 154 -8.45 -4.97 5.10
N VAL A 155 -9.10 -3.83 5.27
CA VAL A 155 -8.53 -2.53 5.68
C VAL A 155 -7.62 -2.63 6.92
N PHE A 156 -7.71 -3.73 7.70
CA PHE A 156 -6.87 -4.04 8.86
C PHE A 156 -5.52 -4.71 8.52
N ASN A 157 -5.22 -5.01 7.25
CA ASN A 157 -3.95 -5.64 6.86
C ASN A 157 -2.83 -4.64 6.53
N VAL A 158 -3.05 -3.34 6.69
CA VAL A 158 -2.07 -2.29 6.37
C VAL A 158 -0.79 -2.42 7.21
N GLY A 159 -0.87 -2.98 8.41
CA GLY A 159 0.26 -3.19 9.31
C GLY A 159 0.96 -4.54 9.18
N LYS A 160 0.47 -5.47 8.35
CA LYS A 160 1.15 -6.75 8.16
C LYS A 160 2.35 -6.62 7.25
N SER A 161 3.38 -7.35 7.60
CA SER A 161 4.62 -7.41 6.82
C SER A 161 4.38 -7.99 5.43
N LYS A 162 5.01 -7.39 4.41
CA LYS A 162 5.14 -7.92 3.05
C LYS A 162 6.42 -8.76 2.88
N ALA A 163 7.05 -9.21 3.97
CA ALA A 163 8.26 -10.01 3.92
C ALA A 163 8.05 -11.23 3.02
N ARG A 164 8.97 -11.43 2.07
CA ARG A 164 9.01 -12.64 1.27
C ARG A 164 9.65 -13.74 2.10
N LEU A 165 8.86 -14.74 2.43
CA LEU A 165 9.33 -15.92 3.14
C LEU A 165 9.79 -16.96 2.14
N TYR A 166 11.03 -17.37 2.22
CA TYR A 166 11.60 -18.49 1.49
C TYR A 166 11.76 -19.69 2.45
N GLU A 167 11.03 -20.76 2.23
CA GLU A 167 11.08 -21.98 3.04
C GLU A 167 11.96 -23.05 2.40
N LYS A 168 12.50 -23.95 3.23
CA LYS A 168 13.30 -25.10 2.80
C LYS A 168 12.47 -25.98 1.86
N GLY A 169 12.87 -26.03 0.59
CA GLY A 169 12.30 -26.96 -0.40
C GLY A 169 11.81 -26.35 -1.71
N ASN A 170 11.40 -25.09 -1.77
CA ASN A 170 10.82 -24.54 -3.00
C ASN A 170 11.62 -23.39 -3.66
N ASP A 171 12.45 -22.60 -2.93
CA ASP A 171 13.02 -21.38 -3.51
C ASP A 171 14.49 -21.06 -3.14
N LEU A 172 15.12 -21.76 -2.19
CA LEU A 172 16.50 -21.49 -1.77
C LEU A 172 17.47 -22.61 -2.24
N GLY A 173 17.54 -22.83 -3.57
CA GLY A 173 18.60 -23.66 -4.17
C GLY A 173 19.98 -22.96 -4.21
N ILE A 174 20.08 -21.74 -3.68
CA ILE A 174 21.30 -20.90 -3.72
C ILE A 174 22.19 -21.27 -2.52
N THR A 175 23.44 -21.63 -2.80
CA THR A 175 24.46 -21.97 -1.82
C THR A 175 25.73 -21.15 -2.08
N PHE A 176 26.77 -21.33 -1.24
CA PHE A 176 28.07 -20.67 -1.51
C PHE A 176 28.73 -21.07 -2.83
N LYS A 177 28.32 -22.17 -3.46
CA LYS A 177 28.78 -22.58 -4.80
C LYS A 177 28.29 -21.63 -5.91
N ASP A 178 27.18 -20.92 -5.64
CA ASP A 178 26.59 -19.98 -6.59
C ASP A 178 27.13 -18.55 -6.41
N VAL A 179 27.86 -18.32 -5.31
CA VAL A 179 28.56 -17.06 -5.03
C VAL A 179 30.00 -17.21 -5.47
N ALA A 180 30.35 -16.60 -6.61
CA ALA A 180 31.73 -16.60 -7.11
C ALA A 180 32.54 -15.49 -6.43
N GLY A 181 33.77 -15.79 -6.03
CA GLY A 181 34.64 -14.85 -5.32
C GLY A 181 34.17 -14.57 -3.88
N GLN A 182 34.56 -13.41 -3.33
CA GLN A 182 34.19 -12.94 -1.98
C GLN A 182 34.63 -13.91 -0.88
N GLU A 183 35.83 -14.50 -1.01
CA GLU A 183 36.29 -15.53 -0.06
C GLU A 183 36.41 -15.02 1.37
N GLY A 184 36.86 -13.77 1.56
CA GLY A 184 36.91 -13.15 2.90
C GLY A 184 35.52 -13.00 3.52
N ALA A 185 34.57 -12.45 2.77
CA ALA A 185 33.19 -12.31 3.26
C ALA A 185 32.52 -13.67 3.49
N LYS A 186 32.76 -14.67 2.64
CA LYS A 186 32.28 -16.04 2.83
C LYS A 186 32.82 -16.66 4.12
N GLN A 187 34.10 -16.46 4.41
CA GLN A 187 34.72 -16.99 5.63
C GLN A 187 34.07 -16.40 6.89
N GLU A 188 33.81 -15.06 6.89
CA GLU A 188 33.15 -14.41 8.01
C GLU A 188 31.69 -14.87 8.20
N VAL A 189 30.93 -15.04 7.11
CA VAL A 189 29.54 -15.52 7.20
C VAL A 189 29.46 -17.04 7.46
N GLN A 190 30.51 -17.80 7.21
CA GLN A 190 30.57 -19.23 7.51
C GLN A 190 30.40 -19.53 8.99
N GLU A 191 30.91 -18.66 9.86
CA GLU A 191 30.68 -18.78 11.31
C GLU A 191 29.18 -18.65 11.67
N ILE A 192 28.45 -17.77 10.96
CA ILE A 192 27.01 -17.61 11.12
C ILE A 192 26.27 -18.89 10.71
N VAL A 193 26.70 -19.50 9.58
CA VAL A 193 26.14 -20.77 9.09
C VAL A 193 26.39 -21.89 10.10
N GLU A 194 27.63 -22.04 10.59
CA GLU A 194 27.97 -23.06 11.59
C GLU A 194 27.15 -22.91 12.86
N PHE A 195 26.96 -21.67 13.28
CA PHE A 195 26.13 -21.38 14.45
C PHE A 195 24.68 -21.78 14.24
N LEU A 196 24.06 -21.43 13.09
CA LEU A 196 22.67 -21.82 12.79
C LEU A 196 22.50 -23.34 12.68
N LYS A 197 23.54 -24.06 12.21
CA LYS A 197 23.54 -25.53 12.14
C LYS A 197 23.74 -26.18 13.51
N ASN A 198 24.66 -25.67 14.32
CA ASN A 198 25.10 -26.28 15.59
C ASN A 198 25.27 -25.24 16.70
N PRO A 199 24.21 -24.66 17.26
CA PRO A 199 24.31 -23.58 18.28
C PRO A 199 25.00 -24.04 19.55
N HIS A 200 24.83 -25.30 19.97
CA HIS A 200 25.41 -25.85 21.19
C HIS A 200 26.95 -25.80 21.21
N LYS A 201 27.61 -26.01 20.07
CA LYS A 201 29.07 -25.93 19.93
C LYS A 201 29.65 -24.62 20.49
N PHE A 202 28.90 -23.53 20.33
CA PHE A 202 29.34 -22.19 20.74
C PHE A 202 28.85 -21.83 22.15
N THR A 203 27.63 -22.20 22.52
CA THR A 203 27.03 -21.86 23.82
C THR A 203 27.67 -22.64 24.97
N ASP A 204 28.09 -23.90 24.76
CA ASP A 204 28.71 -24.74 25.76
C ASP A 204 30.10 -24.21 26.21
N LEU A 205 30.76 -23.45 25.34
CA LEU A 205 32.01 -22.76 25.63
C LEU A 205 31.80 -21.35 26.20
N GLY A 206 30.54 -20.91 26.42
CA GLY A 206 30.20 -19.57 26.89
C GLY A 206 30.26 -18.48 25.81
N GLY A 207 30.39 -18.85 24.55
CA GLY A 207 30.37 -17.93 23.43
C GLY A 207 29.03 -17.23 23.30
N LYS A 208 29.05 -15.92 23.05
CA LYS A 208 27.87 -15.13 22.73
C LYS A 208 27.69 -15.09 21.21
N ILE A 209 26.48 -15.37 20.76
CA ILE A 209 26.11 -15.39 19.37
C ILE A 209 25.89 -13.95 18.86
N PRO A 210 26.43 -13.58 17.69
CA PRO A 210 26.09 -12.30 17.09
C PRO A 210 24.60 -12.29 16.74
N LYS A 211 23.88 -11.27 17.23
CA LYS A 211 22.45 -11.11 16.92
C LYS A 211 22.22 -10.60 15.51
N GLY A 212 23.20 -9.88 14.95
CA GLY A 212 23.13 -9.32 13.63
C GLY A 212 24.48 -9.09 12.96
N ALA A 213 24.49 -9.18 11.63
CA ALA A 213 25.64 -8.79 10.83
C ALA A 213 25.22 -7.83 9.72
N LEU A 214 26.09 -6.85 9.44
CA LEU A 214 25.88 -5.82 8.44
C LEU A 214 26.81 -6.07 7.25
N LEU A 215 26.23 -6.30 6.07
CA LEU A 215 26.94 -6.42 4.79
C LEU A 215 27.15 -5.01 4.20
N ILE A 216 28.39 -4.59 4.06
CA ILE A 216 28.77 -3.25 3.60
C ILE A 216 29.53 -3.38 2.29
N GLY A 217 29.20 -2.58 1.31
CA GLY A 217 29.98 -2.53 0.06
C GLY A 217 29.27 -1.81 -1.07
N PRO A 218 29.95 -1.59 -2.19
CA PRO A 218 29.38 -0.95 -3.37
C PRO A 218 28.15 -1.69 -3.92
N PRO A 219 27.28 -1.01 -4.68
CA PRO A 219 26.16 -1.68 -5.34
C PRO A 219 26.66 -2.75 -6.33
N GLY A 220 25.88 -3.82 -6.49
CA GLY A 220 26.19 -4.87 -7.44
C GLY A 220 27.24 -5.89 -7.00
N THR A 221 27.81 -5.80 -5.79
CA THR A 221 28.85 -6.72 -5.30
C THR A 221 28.29 -8.07 -4.80
N GLY A 222 26.97 -8.26 -4.80
CA GLY A 222 26.35 -9.54 -4.46
C GLY A 222 25.92 -9.71 -3.00
N LYS A 223 25.79 -8.62 -2.22
CA LYS A 223 25.35 -8.68 -0.80
C LYS A 223 24.07 -9.47 -0.58
N THR A 224 23.04 -9.20 -1.37
CA THR A 224 21.73 -9.92 -1.30
C THR A 224 21.90 -11.39 -1.69
N LEU A 225 22.77 -11.69 -2.68
CA LEU A 225 23.06 -13.08 -3.08
C LEU A 225 23.79 -13.84 -1.97
N LEU A 226 24.79 -13.21 -1.35
CA LEU A 226 25.51 -13.75 -0.22
C LEU A 226 24.59 -14.06 0.97
N ALA A 227 23.67 -13.14 1.32
CA ALA A 227 22.70 -13.36 2.39
C ALA A 227 21.78 -14.55 2.10
N LYS A 228 21.32 -14.72 0.86
CA LYS A 228 20.55 -15.89 0.43
C LYS A 228 21.36 -17.18 0.50
N ALA A 229 22.63 -17.12 0.10
CA ALA A 229 23.51 -18.27 0.16
C ALA A 229 23.79 -18.73 1.60
N VAL A 230 23.91 -17.81 2.55
CA VAL A 230 24.01 -18.12 3.99
C VAL A 230 22.80 -18.91 4.47
N ALA A 231 21.59 -18.47 4.10
CA ALA A 231 20.37 -19.15 4.49
C ALA A 231 20.24 -20.55 3.85
N GLY A 232 20.56 -20.64 2.55
CA GLY A 232 20.55 -21.91 1.83
C GLY A 232 21.58 -22.90 2.36
N GLU A 233 22.79 -22.44 2.67
CA GLU A 233 23.85 -23.24 3.25
C GLU A 233 23.50 -23.71 4.68
N ALA A 234 22.87 -22.82 5.48
CA ALA A 234 22.40 -23.16 6.83
C ALA A 234 21.14 -24.05 6.80
N GLY A 235 20.38 -24.04 5.69
CA GLY A 235 19.12 -24.78 5.55
C GLY A 235 18.00 -24.26 6.45
N VAL A 236 17.97 -22.94 6.70
CA VAL A 236 16.99 -22.27 7.57
C VAL A 236 16.06 -21.36 6.78
N PRO A 237 14.84 -21.07 7.28
CA PRO A 237 13.93 -20.09 6.69
C PRO A 237 14.57 -18.71 6.54
N PHE A 238 14.24 -18.02 5.44
CA PHE A 238 14.80 -16.73 5.08
C PHE A 238 13.67 -15.71 4.85
N PHE A 239 13.60 -14.69 5.70
CA PHE A 239 12.68 -13.57 5.58
C PHE A 239 13.39 -12.43 4.88
N SER A 240 12.99 -12.06 3.67
CA SER A 240 13.62 -10.99 2.90
C SER A 240 12.70 -9.79 2.77
N MET A 241 13.23 -8.61 3.02
CA MET A 241 12.55 -7.32 2.85
C MET A 241 13.54 -6.21 2.52
N SER A 242 13.02 -5.12 1.94
CA SER A 242 13.78 -3.88 1.77
C SER A 242 13.53 -2.93 2.92
N GLY A 243 14.53 -2.14 3.30
CA GLY A 243 14.36 -1.03 4.22
C GLY A 243 13.28 -0.04 3.77
N SER A 244 13.11 0.12 2.47
CA SER A 244 12.03 0.94 1.88
C SER A 244 10.63 0.40 2.16
N ASP A 245 10.45 -0.91 2.37
CA ASP A 245 9.15 -1.51 2.69
C ASP A 245 8.60 -1.05 4.06
N PHE A 246 9.48 -0.52 4.91
CA PHE A 246 9.09 0.03 6.21
C PHE A 246 8.79 1.52 6.19
N VAL A 247 9.12 2.22 5.09
CA VAL A 247 8.86 3.65 4.93
C VAL A 247 7.48 3.84 4.33
N GLU A 248 6.52 4.25 5.16
CA GLU A 248 5.14 4.51 4.74
C GLU A 248 4.72 5.93 5.15
N MET A 249 3.66 6.45 4.51
CA MET A 249 3.13 7.78 4.84
C MET A 249 2.26 7.78 6.11
N PHE A 250 1.82 6.60 6.57
CA PHE A 250 0.96 6.49 7.75
C PHE A 250 1.77 6.19 9.00
N VAL A 251 1.56 6.99 10.03
CA VAL A 251 2.26 6.88 11.32
C VAL A 251 2.03 5.52 11.98
N GLY A 252 3.12 4.86 12.39
CA GLY A 252 3.10 3.59 13.12
C GLY A 252 3.02 2.34 12.26
N VAL A 253 2.80 2.44 10.94
CA VAL A 253 2.72 1.28 10.04
C VAL A 253 4.08 0.60 9.90
N GLY A 254 5.17 1.35 9.72
CA GLY A 254 6.52 0.83 9.64
C GLY A 254 6.91 0.06 10.90
N ALA A 255 6.69 0.66 12.06
CA ALA A 255 6.95 0.02 13.36
C ALA A 255 6.10 -1.25 13.58
N SER A 256 4.86 -1.28 13.10
CA SER A 256 4.00 -2.46 13.15
C SER A 256 4.54 -3.60 12.29
N ARG A 257 5.00 -3.29 11.06
CA ARG A 257 5.61 -4.28 10.15
C ARG A 257 6.89 -4.87 10.74
N VAL A 258 7.74 -4.05 11.37
CA VAL A 258 8.93 -4.54 12.07
C VAL A 258 8.51 -5.58 13.10
N ARG A 259 7.60 -5.25 14.02
CA ARG A 259 7.13 -6.18 15.06
C ARG A 259 6.52 -7.46 14.49
N ASP A 260 5.76 -7.36 13.41
CA ASP A 260 5.13 -8.51 12.76
C ASP A 260 6.17 -9.48 12.18
N VAL A 261 7.18 -8.98 11.45
CA VAL A 261 8.27 -9.83 10.92
C VAL A 261 9.04 -10.52 12.04
N PHE A 262 9.41 -9.77 13.09
CA PHE A 262 10.14 -10.33 14.20
C PHE A 262 9.31 -11.38 14.98
N ALA A 263 8.00 -11.18 15.11
CA ALA A 263 7.09 -12.15 15.67
C ALA A 263 7.00 -13.44 14.83
N GLN A 264 6.90 -13.30 13.49
CA GLN A 264 6.90 -14.45 12.57
C GLN A 264 8.25 -15.19 12.61
N ALA A 265 9.36 -14.47 12.63
CA ALA A 265 10.69 -15.07 12.71
C ALA A 265 10.90 -15.85 14.02
N LYS A 266 10.43 -15.32 15.16
CA LYS A 266 10.45 -16.04 16.45
C LYS A 266 9.69 -17.37 16.39
N GLN A 267 8.58 -17.43 15.66
CA GLN A 267 7.79 -18.67 15.49
C GLN A 267 8.47 -19.70 14.59
N LYS A 268 9.34 -19.24 13.66
CA LYS A 268 10.03 -20.10 12.69
C LYS A 268 11.53 -20.23 12.97
N SER A 269 11.96 -20.00 14.20
CA SER A 269 13.35 -20.19 14.62
C SER A 269 13.78 -21.67 14.51
N PRO A 270 15.03 -21.99 14.06
CA PRO A 270 16.08 -21.05 13.65
C PRO A 270 15.82 -20.45 12.25
N CYS A 271 16.06 -19.14 12.08
CA CYS A 271 15.82 -18.44 10.80
C CYS A 271 16.72 -17.20 10.65
N ILE A 272 16.73 -16.66 9.42
CA ILE A 272 17.41 -15.41 9.09
C ILE A 272 16.38 -14.36 8.67
N ILE A 273 16.48 -13.14 9.24
CA ILE A 273 15.82 -11.94 8.75
C ILE A 273 16.84 -11.15 7.95
N PHE A 274 16.55 -10.87 6.68
CA PHE A 274 17.40 -10.05 5.83
C PHE A 274 16.71 -8.73 5.48
N ILE A 275 17.39 -7.61 5.76
CA ILE A 275 16.94 -6.26 5.48
C ILE A 275 17.90 -5.64 4.47
N ASP A 276 17.48 -5.53 3.22
CA ASP A 276 18.26 -4.84 2.19
C ASP A 276 18.06 -3.33 2.30
N GLU A 277 19.03 -2.55 1.88
CA GLU A 277 18.99 -1.08 1.92
C GLU A 277 18.57 -0.53 3.30
N ILE A 278 19.21 -1.03 4.37
CA ILE A 278 18.88 -0.65 5.76
C ILE A 278 19.01 0.87 6.00
N ASP A 279 19.81 1.56 5.19
CA ASP A 279 19.99 3.02 5.23
C ASP A 279 18.70 3.79 4.90
N ALA A 280 17.68 3.16 4.30
CA ALA A 280 16.38 3.77 4.12
C ALA A 280 15.69 4.13 5.45
N ILE A 281 15.88 3.30 6.49
CA ILE A 281 15.32 3.50 7.83
C ILE A 281 16.39 3.87 8.87
N GLY A 282 17.61 3.40 8.67
CA GLY A 282 18.72 3.50 9.62
C GLY A 282 19.56 4.75 9.53
N ARG A 283 19.19 5.77 8.78
CA ARG A 283 19.98 6.99 8.60
C ARG A 283 20.09 7.77 9.90
N ALA A 284 21.29 8.27 10.19
CA ALA A 284 21.55 9.15 11.34
C ALA A 284 20.68 10.41 11.32
N ARG A 285 20.30 10.89 12.50
CA ARG A 285 19.45 12.06 12.68
C ARG A 285 20.03 13.30 12.02
N SER A 286 19.23 13.95 11.18
CA SER A 286 19.60 15.25 10.62
C SER A 286 19.49 16.33 11.71
N LYS A 287 20.49 17.20 11.77
CA LYS A 287 20.50 18.35 12.72
C LYS A 287 19.46 19.43 12.41
N ASN A 288 18.74 19.34 11.28
CA ASN A 288 17.69 20.27 10.89
C ASN A 288 16.29 19.66 11.03
N PRO A 289 15.47 20.12 11.99
CA PRO A 289 14.13 19.57 12.26
C PRO A 289 13.02 20.04 11.30
N ALA A 290 13.32 20.81 10.25
CA ALA A 290 12.34 21.51 9.45
C ALA A 290 11.56 20.64 8.40
N MET A 291 11.75 19.33 8.34
CA MET A 291 11.00 18.46 7.43
C MET A 291 10.30 17.34 8.21
N GLY A 292 9.01 17.45 8.40
CA GLY A 292 8.12 16.54 9.13
C GLY A 292 7.99 15.10 8.60
N GLY A 293 8.95 14.61 7.79
CA GLY A 293 9.02 13.23 7.33
C GLY A 293 9.97 12.33 8.12
N ASN A 294 10.63 12.85 9.15
CA ASN A 294 11.64 12.10 9.91
C ASN A 294 11.04 11.27 11.07
N ASP A 295 9.89 11.66 11.61
CA ASP A 295 9.32 11.04 12.82
C ASP A 295 8.93 9.58 12.60
N GLU A 296 8.39 9.24 11.41
CA GLU A 296 7.99 7.86 11.11
C GLU A 296 9.20 6.94 10.93
N ARG A 297 10.27 7.43 10.30
CA ARG A 297 11.51 6.66 10.16
C ARG A 297 12.17 6.42 11.53
N GLU A 298 12.17 7.43 12.40
CA GLU A 298 12.69 7.29 13.76
C GLU A 298 11.87 6.29 14.58
N ASN A 299 10.55 6.31 14.49
CA ASN A 299 9.67 5.35 15.14
C ASN A 299 9.94 3.92 14.65
N THR A 300 10.12 3.76 13.35
CA THR A 300 10.45 2.46 12.74
C THR A 300 11.83 1.98 13.16
N LEU A 301 12.84 2.86 13.15
CA LEU A 301 14.18 2.56 13.63
C LEU A 301 14.16 2.14 15.11
N ASN A 302 13.47 2.90 15.96
CA ASN A 302 13.35 2.58 17.38
C ASN A 302 12.65 1.23 17.61
N ALA A 303 11.62 0.90 16.80
CA ALA A 303 10.99 -0.41 16.84
C ALA A 303 11.98 -1.53 16.46
N LEU A 304 12.78 -1.33 15.40
CA LEU A 304 13.83 -2.29 15.01
C LEU A 304 14.84 -2.51 16.12
N LEU A 305 15.37 -1.43 16.71
CA LEU A 305 16.32 -1.50 17.80
C LEU A 305 15.74 -2.23 19.02
N THR A 306 14.47 -1.95 19.35
CA THR A 306 13.77 -2.60 20.47
C THR A 306 13.57 -4.10 20.23
N GLU A 307 13.18 -4.49 19.01
CA GLU A 307 13.03 -5.90 18.67
C GLU A 307 14.36 -6.65 18.66
N MET A 308 15.45 -6.03 18.18
CA MET A 308 16.80 -6.62 18.22
C MET A 308 17.31 -6.78 19.68
N ASP A 309 17.05 -5.79 20.53
CA ASP A 309 17.44 -5.86 21.95
C ASP A 309 16.60 -6.92 22.69
N GLY A 310 15.32 -7.07 22.32
CA GLY A 310 14.38 -8.03 22.90
C GLY A 310 14.65 -9.51 22.58
N PHE A 311 15.60 -9.82 21.69
CA PHE A 311 16.04 -11.20 21.48
C PHE A 311 16.93 -11.67 22.64
N GLY A 312 16.57 -12.81 23.23
CA GLY A 312 17.48 -13.57 24.09
C GLY A 312 18.69 -14.06 23.28
N THR A 313 19.82 -14.27 23.97
CA THR A 313 21.06 -14.74 23.33
C THR A 313 20.95 -16.08 22.63
N ASN A 314 19.87 -16.83 22.80
CA ASN A 314 19.64 -18.17 22.23
C ASN A 314 18.37 -18.26 21.38
N SER A 315 17.86 -17.16 20.84
CA SER A 315 16.61 -17.16 20.08
C SER A 315 16.67 -17.88 18.73
N GLY A 316 17.87 -18.22 18.23
CA GLY A 316 18.04 -18.84 16.90
C GLY A 316 17.69 -17.93 15.73
N VAL A 317 17.40 -16.66 15.95
CA VAL A 317 17.10 -15.68 14.91
C VAL A 317 18.31 -14.78 14.71
N ILE A 318 18.81 -14.69 13.47
CA ILE A 318 19.90 -13.79 13.09
C ILE A 318 19.38 -12.74 12.12
N VAL A 319 19.73 -11.48 12.36
CA VAL A 319 19.38 -10.38 11.47
C VAL A 319 20.58 -10.05 10.58
N LEU A 320 20.45 -10.25 9.27
CA LEU A 320 21.40 -9.74 8.29
C LEU A 320 20.87 -8.46 7.69
N ALA A 321 21.70 -7.43 7.58
CA ALA A 321 21.32 -6.21 6.86
C ALA A 321 22.35 -5.91 5.80
N ALA A 322 21.93 -5.23 4.72
CA ALA A 322 22.84 -4.75 3.68
C ALA A 322 22.70 -3.25 3.47
N THR A 323 23.84 -2.59 3.22
CA THR A 323 23.87 -1.17 2.85
C THR A 323 25.03 -0.87 1.89
N ASN A 324 24.82 0.11 1.04
CA ASN A 324 25.87 0.70 0.21
C ASN A 324 26.53 1.90 0.90
N ARG A 325 25.97 2.39 2.01
CA ARG A 325 26.34 3.66 2.65
C ARG A 325 26.39 3.54 4.17
N ALA A 326 27.34 2.78 4.66
CA ALA A 326 27.53 2.57 6.11
C ALA A 326 27.80 3.87 6.88
N ASP A 327 28.42 4.87 6.22
CA ASP A 327 28.70 6.20 6.74
C ASP A 327 27.44 6.97 7.17
N MET A 328 26.30 6.66 6.57
CA MET A 328 25.02 7.32 6.87
C MET A 328 24.21 6.67 7.99
N LEU A 329 24.60 5.49 8.46
CA LEU A 329 23.85 4.76 9.48
C LEU A 329 23.96 5.38 10.87
N ASP A 330 22.87 5.31 11.61
CA ASP A 330 22.87 5.68 13.02
C ASP A 330 23.78 4.74 13.81
N LYS A 331 24.66 5.33 14.61
CA LYS A 331 25.60 4.59 15.47
C LYS A 331 24.92 3.64 16.45
N ALA A 332 23.65 3.87 16.77
CA ALA A 332 22.87 2.99 17.63
C ALA A 332 22.67 1.60 17.01
N LEU A 333 22.63 1.48 15.68
CA LEU A 333 22.56 0.20 14.98
C LEU A 333 23.83 -0.64 15.12
N LEU A 334 24.99 0.02 15.22
CA LEU A 334 26.32 -0.60 15.26
C LEU A 334 26.78 -0.94 16.68
N ARG A 335 25.92 -0.80 17.69
CA ARG A 335 26.25 -1.13 19.07
C ARG A 335 26.28 -2.65 19.28
N PRO A 336 27.14 -3.15 20.22
CA PRO A 336 27.14 -4.55 20.59
C PRO A 336 25.74 -5.06 20.96
N GLY A 337 25.40 -6.25 20.48
CA GLY A 337 24.08 -6.86 20.65
C GLY A 337 23.06 -6.48 19.56
N ARG A 338 23.48 -5.73 18.53
CA ARG A 338 22.70 -5.39 17.33
C ARG A 338 23.47 -5.82 16.08
N PHE A 339 23.92 -4.90 15.22
CA PHE A 339 24.83 -5.21 14.12
C PHE A 339 26.29 -5.06 14.60
N ASP A 340 26.70 -5.99 15.39
CA ASP A 340 28.03 -6.00 16.01
C ASP A 340 29.13 -6.54 15.08
N ARG A 341 28.75 -7.23 13.99
CA ARG A 341 29.66 -7.64 12.93
C ARG A 341 29.41 -6.83 11.67
N GLN A 342 30.50 -6.29 11.10
CA GLN A 342 30.51 -5.57 9.85
C GLN A 342 31.33 -6.37 8.86
N ILE A 343 30.69 -6.87 7.81
CA ILE A 343 31.27 -7.72 6.80
C ILE A 343 31.40 -6.92 5.51
N HIS A 344 32.64 -6.72 5.07
CA HIS A 344 32.89 -5.96 3.85
C HIS A 344 32.78 -6.86 2.62
N VAL A 345 31.98 -6.41 1.65
CA VAL A 345 31.74 -7.07 0.35
C VAL A 345 32.22 -6.11 -0.72
N ASP A 346 33.53 -6.14 -0.94
CA ASP A 346 34.22 -5.20 -1.82
C ASP A 346 34.04 -5.54 -3.31
N LEU A 347 34.54 -4.66 -4.18
CA LEU A 347 34.62 -4.96 -5.61
C LEU A 347 35.56 -6.15 -5.84
N PRO A 348 35.22 -7.05 -6.78
CA PRO A 348 36.01 -8.26 -7.00
C PRO A 348 37.39 -7.97 -7.59
N ASP A 349 38.37 -8.68 -7.11
CA ASP A 349 39.74 -8.70 -7.70
C ASP A 349 39.76 -9.43 -9.06
N LEU A 350 40.96 -9.52 -9.70
CA LEU A 350 41.08 -10.16 -11.00
C LEU A 350 40.67 -11.65 -10.98
N ALA A 351 41.07 -12.39 -9.95
CA ALA A 351 40.75 -13.81 -9.83
C ALA A 351 39.24 -14.05 -9.56
N GLU A 352 38.69 -13.17 -8.74
CA GLU A 352 37.25 -13.18 -8.42
C GLU A 352 36.41 -12.80 -9.64
N ARG A 353 36.83 -11.77 -10.44
CA ARG A 353 36.13 -11.44 -11.70
C ARG A 353 36.12 -12.60 -12.67
N LYS A 354 37.26 -13.31 -12.79
CA LYS A 354 37.34 -14.53 -13.60
C LYS A 354 36.32 -15.60 -13.12
N ALA A 355 36.21 -15.82 -11.80
CA ALA A 355 35.28 -16.75 -11.23
C ALA A 355 33.82 -16.30 -11.49
N ILE A 356 33.51 -15.01 -11.40
CA ILE A 356 32.21 -14.44 -11.70
C ILE A 356 31.85 -14.61 -13.18
N PHE A 357 32.79 -14.33 -14.12
CA PHE A 357 32.57 -14.62 -15.53
C PHE A 357 32.23 -16.08 -15.77
N ASN A 358 32.97 -17.01 -15.16
CA ASN A 358 32.67 -18.46 -15.29
C ASN A 358 31.26 -18.82 -14.89
N VAL A 359 30.68 -18.16 -13.88
CA VAL A 359 29.28 -18.39 -13.48
C VAL A 359 28.31 -17.83 -14.52
N HIS A 360 28.53 -16.58 -14.97
CA HIS A 360 27.60 -15.93 -15.88
C HIS A 360 27.71 -16.38 -17.34
N LEU A 361 28.82 -17.02 -17.70
CA LEU A 361 29.00 -17.63 -19.03
C LEU A 361 28.34 -18.98 -19.18
N ARG A 362 28.02 -19.71 -18.08
CA ARG A 362 27.39 -21.05 -18.13
C ARG A 362 26.14 -21.14 -19.00
N PRO A 363 25.17 -20.18 -18.93
CA PRO A 363 23.96 -20.25 -19.73
C PRO A 363 24.17 -19.79 -21.19
N LEU A 364 25.33 -19.24 -21.55
CA LEU A 364 25.58 -18.67 -22.87
C LEU A 364 26.24 -19.66 -23.81
N LYS A 365 25.89 -19.58 -25.09
CA LYS A 365 26.62 -20.28 -26.15
C LYS A 365 27.84 -19.43 -26.57
N ILE A 366 28.97 -19.72 -25.97
CA ILE A 366 30.24 -18.97 -26.22
C ILE A 366 31.11 -19.71 -27.22
N ASP A 367 31.95 -18.94 -27.93
CA ASP A 367 33.02 -19.49 -28.76
C ASP A 367 34.06 -20.18 -27.86
N GLN A 368 34.53 -21.36 -28.26
CA GLN A 368 35.55 -22.12 -27.53
C GLN A 368 36.90 -21.39 -27.39
N SER A 369 37.17 -20.43 -28.27
CA SER A 369 38.39 -19.60 -28.25
C SER A 369 38.35 -18.42 -27.26
N LEU A 370 37.24 -18.28 -26.48
CA LEU A 370 37.08 -17.15 -25.58
C LEU A 370 38.00 -17.24 -24.37
N ASP A 371 38.95 -16.29 -24.29
CA ASP A 371 39.83 -16.14 -23.13
C ASP A 371 39.18 -15.37 -22.01
N ILE A 372 38.84 -16.07 -20.92
CA ILE A 372 38.18 -15.51 -19.74
C ILE A 372 39.14 -14.63 -18.93
N ASP A 373 40.43 -14.99 -18.91
CA ASP A 373 41.48 -14.15 -18.29
C ASP A 373 41.58 -12.79 -18.96
N PHE A 374 41.49 -12.78 -20.28
CA PHE A 374 41.44 -11.55 -21.04
C PHE A 374 40.22 -10.70 -20.66
N LEU A 375 39.02 -11.29 -20.62
CA LEU A 375 37.78 -10.55 -20.22
C LEU A 375 37.91 -9.96 -18.82
N ALA A 376 38.42 -10.73 -17.85
CA ALA A 376 38.62 -10.25 -16.49
C ALA A 376 39.63 -9.07 -16.42
N ARG A 377 40.66 -9.07 -17.25
CA ARG A 377 41.60 -7.95 -17.39
C ARG A 377 40.97 -6.72 -18.03
N GLN A 378 39.97 -6.89 -18.92
CA GLN A 378 39.28 -5.79 -19.59
C GLN A 378 38.20 -5.10 -18.73
N THR A 379 37.93 -5.63 -17.55
CA THR A 379 36.87 -5.14 -16.67
C THR A 379 37.36 -4.75 -15.27
N PRO A 380 38.40 -3.89 -15.16
CA PRO A 380 38.85 -3.42 -13.86
C PRO A 380 37.78 -2.59 -13.18
N GLY A 381 37.57 -2.80 -11.88
CA GLY A 381 36.59 -2.05 -11.09
C GLY A 381 35.13 -2.44 -11.34
N PHE A 382 34.86 -3.44 -12.17
CA PHE A 382 33.47 -3.92 -12.38
C PHE A 382 32.99 -4.76 -11.19
N SER A 383 31.77 -4.51 -10.81
CA SER A 383 31.05 -5.35 -9.84
C SER A 383 30.53 -6.65 -10.48
N GLY A 384 30.06 -7.58 -9.65
CA GLY A 384 29.40 -8.79 -10.17
C GLY A 384 28.18 -8.52 -11.04
N ALA A 385 27.42 -7.47 -10.73
CA ALA A 385 26.28 -7.06 -11.53
C ALA A 385 26.71 -6.47 -12.89
N ASP A 386 27.81 -5.71 -12.92
CA ASP A 386 28.36 -5.17 -14.18
C ASP A 386 28.83 -6.32 -15.08
N ILE A 387 29.50 -7.33 -14.53
CA ILE A 387 29.94 -8.51 -15.27
C ILE A 387 28.75 -9.30 -15.82
N ALA A 388 27.70 -9.48 -15.02
CA ALA A 388 26.46 -10.11 -15.48
C ALA A 388 25.83 -9.33 -16.64
N ASN A 389 25.84 -8.00 -16.55
CA ASN A 389 25.35 -7.11 -17.60
C ASN A 389 26.20 -7.19 -18.87
N VAL A 390 27.55 -7.26 -18.75
CA VAL A 390 28.48 -7.49 -19.90
C VAL A 390 28.09 -8.80 -20.60
N CYS A 391 27.92 -9.88 -19.88
CA CYS A 391 27.57 -11.16 -20.44
C CYS A 391 26.23 -11.14 -21.18
N ASN A 392 25.22 -10.49 -20.60
CA ASN A 392 23.91 -10.33 -21.22
C ASN A 392 23.98 -9.43 -22.47
N GLU A 393 24.69 -8.30 -22.40
CA GLU A 393 24.81 -7.36 -23.52
C GLU A 393 25.61 -7.98 -24.69
N ALA A 394 26.66 -8.75 -24.41
CA ALA A 394 27.41 -9.47 -25.44
C ALA A 394 26.50 -10.49 -26.17
N ALA A 395 25.66 -11.21 -25.44
CA ALA A 395 24.69 -12.12 -26.05
C ALA A 395 23.67 -11.38 -26.94
N LEU A 396 23.19 -10.21 -26.50
CA LEU A 396 22.30 -9.36 -27.30
C LEU A 396 22.96 -8.80 -28.56
N ILE A 397 24.25 -8.44 -28.48
CA ILE A 397 25.03 -7.98 -29.63
C ILE A 397 25.23 -9.12 -30.64
N ALA A 398 25.62 -10.33 -30.18
CA ALA A 398 25.74 -11.50 -31.03
C ALA A 398 24.40 -11.84 -31.73
N ALA A 399 23.28 -11.78 -30.99
CA ALA A 399 21.95 -12.02 -31.55
C ALA A 399 21.57 -10.99 -32.64
N ARG A 400 21.87 -9.71 -32.44
CA ARG A 400 21.63 -8.67 -33.46
C ARG A 400 22.42 -8.91 -34.75
N HIS A 401 23.60 -9.52 -34.63
CA HIS A 401 24.44 -9.89 -35.81
C HIS A 401 24.11 -11.29 -36.32
N SER A 402 23.01 -11.92 -35.86
CA SER A 402 22.59 -13.28 -36.25
C SER A 402 23.69 -14.35 -36.08
N LYS A 403 24.56 -14.18 -35.08
CA LYS A 403 25.63 -15.14 -34.77
C LYS A 403 25.03 -16.33 -33.97
N GLN A 404 25.66 -17.51 -34.12
CA GLN A 404 25.28 -18.70 -33.36
C GLN A 404 25.98 -18.81 -32.01
N TYR A 405 27.10 -18.11 -31.86
CA TYR A 405 27.94 -18.11 -30.65
C TYR A 405 28.38 -16.67 -30.34
N VAL A 406 28.52 -16.40 -29.05
CA VAL A 406 29.02 -15.12 -28.57
C VAL A 406 30.57 -15.13 -28.69
N SER A 407 31.09 -14.22 -29.47
CA SER A 407 32.53 -14.09 -29.74
C SER A 407 33.21 -13.09 -28.82
N LYS A 408 34.57 -13.14 -28.74
CA LYS A 408 35.39 -12.17 -28.02
C LYS A 408 35.06 -10.72 -28.40
N GLN A 409 34.79 -10.46 -29.69
CA GLN A 409 34.47 -9.11 -30.15
C GLN A 409 33.14 -8.61 -29.58
N ASP A 410 32.13 -9.48 -29.43
CA ASP A 410 30.83 -9.10 -28.84
C ASP A 410 30.98 -8.70 -27.38
N PHE A 411 31.86 -9.34 -26.61
CA PHE A 411 32.18 -8.94 -25.24
C PHE A 411 32.91 -7.60 -25.19
N LEU A 412 33.85 -7.35 -26.08
CA LEU A 412 34.54 -6.04 -26.15
C LEU A 412 33.56 -4.92 -26.48
N ASP A 413 32.66 -5.15 -27.44
CA ASP A 413 31.64 -4.19 -27.82
C ASP A 413 30.65 -3.96 -26.66
N ALA A 414 30.36 -5.00 -25.86
CA ALA A 414 29.54 -4.90 -24.68
C ALA A 414 30.19 -4.07 -23.57
N VAL A 415 31.50 -4.32 -23.30
CA VAL A 415 32.27 -3.53 -22.33
C VAL A 415 32.31 -2.07 -22.77
N ASP A 416 32.63 -1.81 -24.02
CA ASP A 416 32.65 -0.46 -24.59
C ASP A 416 31.30 0.25 -24.44
N ARG A 417 30.22 -0.48 -24.66
CA ARG A 417 28.85 0.06 -24.52
C ARG A 417 28.46 0.39 -23.08
N ILE A 418 28.91 -0.42 -22.12
CA ILE A 418 28.64 -0.23 -20.70
C ILE A 418 29.45 0.95 -20.16
N ILE A 419 30.69 1.06 -20.50
CA ILE A 419 31.59 2.15 -20.04
C ILE A 419 31.22 3.46 -20.74
N GLY A 420 31.22 3.47 -22.08
CA GLY A 420 31.10 4.67 -22.89
C GLY A 420 29.70 5.00 -23.38
N GLY A 421 28.73 4.08 -23.23
CA GLY A 421 27.40 4.22 -23.81
C GLY A 421 27.33 3.85 -25.30
N LEU A 422 26.17 4.13 -25.91
CA LEU A 422 25.97 3.87 -27.34
C LEU A 422 26.82 4.79 -28.22
N GLU A 423 27.43 4.24 -29.29
CA GLU A 423 28.13 4.98 -30.31
C GLU A 423 27.18 5.98 -30.99
N LYS A 424 27.56 7.24 -31.04
CA LYS A 424 26.79 8.31 -31.71
C LYS A 424 27.14 8.35 -33.19
N LYS A 425 26.55 7.46 -33.98
CA LYS A 425 26.75 7.38 -35.46
C LYS A 425 26.30 8.65 -36.20
N THR A 426 25.45 9.46 -35.59
CA THR A 426 24.93 10.69 -36.20
C THR A 426 25.73 11.95 -35.89
N LYS A 427 26.74 11.89 -34.98
CA LYS A 427 27.59 13.04 -34.70
C LYS A 427 28.60 13.18 -35.80
N VAL A 428 28.35 14.11 -36.73
CA VAL A 428 29.31 14.50 -37.76
C VAL A 428 30.36 15.39 -37.10
N MET A 429 31.57 14.86 -36.93
CA MET A 429 32.74 15.66 -36.51
C MET A 429 33.48 16.18 -37.72
N THR A 430 33.92 17.42 -37.64
CA THR A 430 34.78 18.02 -38.67
C THR A 430 36.15 17.33 -38.69
N SER A 431 36.90 17.44 -39.80
CA SER A 431 38.24 16.88 -39.92
C SER A 431 39.19 17.45 -38.86
N ASP A 432 39.03 18.72 -38.51
CA ASP A 432 39.88 19.42 -37.55
C ASP A 432 39.57 18.96 -36.12
N GLU A 433 38.27 18.78 -35.76
CA GLU A 433 37.89 18.20 -34.47
C GLU A 433 38.41 16.77 -34.30
N LYS A 434 38.27 15.92 -35.33
CA LYS A 434 38.83 14.56 -35.30
C LYS A 434 40.31 14.55 -35.06
N ARG A 435 41.04 15.45 -35.73
CA ARG A 435 42.51 15.58 -35.59
C ARG A 435 42.88 16.06 -34.20
N ALA A 436 42.17 17.06 -33.65
CA ALA A 436 42.42 17.59 -32.32
C ALA A 436 42.21 16.51 -31.24
N ILE A 437 41.10 15.78 -31.30
CA ILE A 437 40.79 14.66 -30.38
C ILE A 437 41.83 13.55 -30.52
N ALA A 438 42.19 13.16 -31.77
CA ALA A 438 43.18 12.10 -32.01
C ALA A 438 44.56 12.45 -31.42
N ILE A 439 44.98 13.71 -31.52
CA ILE A 439 46.24 14.17 -30.93
C ILE A 439 46.15 14.15 -29.39
N HIS A 440 45.04 14.58 -28.84
CA HIS A 440 44.79 14.55 -27.38
C HIS A 440 44.87 13.13 -26.82
N GLU A 441 44.11 12.21 -27.41
CA GLU A 441 44.07 10.80 -27.00
C GLU A 441 45.43 10.09 -27.23
N ALA A 442 46.10 10.41 -28.34
CA ALA A 442 47.46 9.91 -28.58
C ALA A 442 48.46 10.41 -27.51
N GLY A 443 48.26 11.63 -27.01
CA GLY A 443 49.07 12.17 -25.90
C GLY A 443 48.89 11.34 -24.62
N HIS A 444 47.67 11.06 -24.24
CA HIS A 444 47.37 10.19 -23.09
C HIS A 444 47.96 8.78 -23.29
N ALA A 445 47.74 8.20 -24.47
CA ALA A 445 48.26 6.88 -24.81
C ALA A 445 49.78 6.82 -24.73
N THR A 446 50.46 7.85 -25.23
CA THR A 446 51.92 7.93 -25.22
C THR A 446 52.48 8.01 -23.81
N ILE A 447 51.87 8.86 -22.96
CA ILE A 447 52.28 8.98 -21.55
C ILE A 447 52.05 7.65 -20.84
N GLY A 448 50.85 7.05 -20.97
CA GLY A 448 50.57 5.75 -20.36
C GLY A 448 51.48 4.62 -20.81
N TRP A 449 51.94 4.65 -22.08
CA TRP A 449 52.83 3.65 -22.60
C TRP A 449 54.28 3.77 -22.05
N PHE A 450 54.76 4.98 -21.82
CA PHE A 450 56.12 5.23 -21.36
C PHE A 450 56.26 5.37 -19.84
N CYS A 451 55.17 5.51 -19.09
CA CYS A 451 55.25 5.55 -17.64
C CYS A 451 55.35 4.14 -17.04
N GLU A 452 56.33 3.93 -16.17
CA GLU A 452 56.63 2.64 -15.56
C GLU A 452 55.52 2.11 -14.63
N HIS A 453 54.77 3.04 -14.02
CA HIS A 453 53.71 2.70 -13.07
C HIS A 453 52.29 2.93 -13.63
N ALA A 454 52.14 3.15 -14.92
CA ALA A 454 50.82 3.29 -15.55
C ALA A 454 50.23 1.92 -15.84
N ASP A 455 48.89 1.84 -15.75
CA ASP A 455 48.16 0.65 -16.18
C ASP A 455 48.42 0.36 -17.68
N PRO A 456 48.45 -0.93 -18.10
CA PRO A 456 48.63 -1.31 -19.48
C PRO A 456 47.59 -0.69 -20.41
N LEU A 457 48.05 0.00 -21.47
CA LEU A 457 47.19 0.57 -22.48
C LEU A 457 46.42 -0.53 -23.22
N VAL A 458 45.12 -0.51 -23.14
CA VAL A 458 44.26 -1.52 -23.74
C VAL A 458 43.70 -1.07 -25.08
N LYS A 459 43.23 0.18 -25.18
CA LYS A 459 42.58 0.71 -26.38
C LYS A 459 42.59 2.23 -26.35
N VAL A 460 42.75 2.82 -27.53
CA VAL A 460 42.56 4.26 -27.79
C VAL A 460 41.46 4.41 -28.83
N THR A 461 40.55 5.33 -28.64
CA THR A 461 39.43 5.56 -29.59
C THR A 461 39.10 7.04 -29.67
N ILE A 462 38.77 7.49 -30.87
CA ILE A 462 38.20 8.82 -31.12
C ILE A 462 36.70 8.78 -31.41
N VAL A 463 36.09 7.60 -31.27
CA VAL A 463 34.66 7.42 -31.55
C VAL A 463 33.84 7.99 -30.39
N PRO A 464 32.96 9.00 -30.62
CA PRO A 464 32.17 9.61 -29.56
C PRO A 464 31.12 8.63 -29.05
N ARG A 465 31.09 8.41 -27.72
CA ARG A 465 30.15 7.56 -27.04
C ARG A 465 29.48 8.30 -25.86
N GLY A 466 28.22 8.09 -25.63
CA GLY A 466 27.47 8.64 -24.48
C GLY A 466 27.61 10.18 -24.37
N PRO A 467 27.68 10.72 -23.14
CA PRO A 467 27.86 12.14 -22.88
C PRO A 467 29.33 12.61 -23.09
N ALA A 468 30.30 11.71 -23.14
CA ALA A 468 31.69 12.04 -23.32
C ALA A 468 32.01 12.46 -24.78
N PRO A 469 32.87 13.43 -25.00
CA PRO A 469 33.22 13.90 -26.34
C PRO A 469 34.04 12.89 -27.15
N GLY A 470 34.63 11.87 -26.52
CA GLY A 470 35.47 10.85 -27.21
C GLY A 470 36.53 10.36 -26.25
#